data_c74e25b46ef5c4a8e0f3f43ceec77d73
#
_entry.id   c74e25b46ef5c4a8e0f3f43ceec77d73
#
_cell.length_a   1.000
_cell.length_b   1.000
_cell.length_c   1.000
_cell.angle_alpha   90.00
_cell.angle_beta   90.00
_cell.angle_gamma   90.00
#
_symmetry.space_group_name_H-M   'P 1'
#
loop_
_entity.id
_entity.type
_entity.pdbx_description
1 polymer ?
#
loop_
_entity_poly.entity_id
_entity_poly.type
_entity_poly.pdbx_seq_one_letter_code
_entity_poly.pdbx_strand_id
1 'polypeptide(L)'
;QRQMCIRDRYPNVVIIKAFTKIFCMPGVRLGYALCENAALRKRMRAMLQPWNVSVTAQEAGVAALVDCEAYLKRTREYIKKEKFWMTEQMRKLGLNVWGSEANYIFFKGKAGLYEKALKSGLLIRDCSNYEGLTEGHYRIAIRSEEENERLITWLEKL
;
A
#
# COMPACT_ATOMS: atom_id res chain seq x y z
N GLN A 1 -9.33 -13.58 8.23
CA GLN A 1 -9.50 -14.34 9.48
C GLN A 1 -8.74 -13.72 10.65
N ARG A 2 -7.40 -13.51 10.57
CA ARG A 2 -6.61 -12.96 11.68
C ARG A 2 -7.12 -11.61 12.21
N GLN A 3 -7.56 -10.70 11.34
CA GLN A 3 -8.10 -9.41 11.75
C GLN A 3 -9.49 -9.51 12.40
N MET A 4 -10.31 -10.47 12.00
CA MET A 4 -11.60 -10.75 12.66
C MET A 4 -11.37 -11.27 14.07
N CYS A 5 -10.45 -12.21 14.26
CA CYS A 5 -10.10 -12.71 15.61
C CYS A 5 -9.57 -11.61 16.54
N ILE A 6 -8.78 -10.65 16.03
CA ILE A 6 -8.31 -9.51 16.81
C ILE A 6 -9.49 -8.60 17.20
N ARG A 7 -10.35 -8.25 16.25
CA ARG A 7 -11.54 -7.43 16.50
C ARG A 7 -12.42 -8.04 17.59
N ASP A 8 -12.70 -9.33 17.49
CA ASP A 8 -13.63 -10.03 18.38
C ASP A 8 -13.07 -10.15 19.83
N ARG A 9 -11.73 -10.16 19.96
CA ARG A 9 -11.04 -10.26 21.25
C ARG A 9 -10.85 -8.90 21.93
N TYR A 10 -10.78 -7.82 21.17
CA TYR A 10 -10.42 -6.49 21.70
C TYR A 10 -11.50 -5.45 21.33
N PRO A 11 -12.44 -5.17 22.24
CA PRO A 11 -13.56 -4.26 21.96
C PRO A 11 -13.15 -2.80 21.74
N ASN A 12 -11.93 -2.42 22.10
CA ASN A 12 -11.37 -1.08 21.87
C ASN A 12 -10.60 -0.96 20.54
N VAL A 13 -10.58 -2.01 19.71
CA VAL A 13 -9.90 -1.99 18.41
C VAL A 13 -10.87 -1.60 17.30
N VAL A 14 -10.44 -0.66 16.46
CA VAL A 14 -11.10 -0.28 15.20
C VAL A 14 -10.17 -0.65 14.05
N ILE A 15 -10.65 -1.50 13.13
CA ILE A 15 -9.91 -1.88 11.93
C ILE A 15 -10.42 -1.05 10.76
N ILE A 16 -9.57 -0.20 10.19
CA ILE A 16 -9.91 0.62 9.02
C ILE A 16 -9.42 -0.08 7.76
N LYS A 17 -10.29 -0.19 6.76
CA LYS A 17 -10.02 -0.74 5.44
C LYS A 17 -10.34 0.29 4.37
N ALA A 18 -9.50 0.37 3.35
CA ALA A 18 -9.69 1.27 2.22
C ALA A 18 -9.66 0.51 0.89
N PHE A 19 -10.48 0.93 -0.04
CA PHE A 19 -10.52 0.40 -1.41
C PHE A 19 -9.41 0.97 -2.30
N THR A 20 -8.77 2.03 -1.82
CA THR A 20 -7.77 2.83 -2.54
C THR A 20 -6.65 2.00 -3.18
N LYS A 21 -6.11 1.02 -2.45
CA LYS A 21 -4.94 0.23 -2.90
C LYS A 21 -5.36 -1.12 -3.48
N ILE A 22 -6.00 -1.95 -2.66
CA ILE A 22 -6.28 -3.34 -3.01
C ILE A 22 -7.23 -3.50 -4.21
N PHE A 23 -8.16 -2.55 -4.40
CA PHE A 23 -9.08 -2.51 -5.53
C PHE A 23 -8.74 -1.41 -6.55
N CYS A 24 -7.59 -0.76 -6.43
CA CYS A 24 -7.13 0.29 -7.35
C CYS A 24 -8.13 1.45 -7.56
N MET A 25 -8.90 1.80 -6.53
CA MET A 25 -9.94 2.84 -6.59
C MET A 25 -9.60 4.10 -5.76
N PRO A 26 -8.49 4.82 -6.04
CA PRO A 26 -8.10 5.98 -5.23
C PRO A 26 -9.06 7.16 -5.36
N GLY A 27 -9.65 7.37 -6.54
CA GLY A 27 -10.57 8.48 -6.82
C GLY A 27 -11.95 8.31 -6.19
N VAL A 28 -12.39 7.09 -5.93
CA VAL A 28 -13.72 6.78 -5.36
C VAL A 28 -13.86 7.23 -3.90
N ARG A 29 -12.75 7.39 -3.18
CA ARG A 29 -12.69 7.84 -1.77
C ARG A 29 -13.49 6.96 -0.82
N LEU A 30 -13.46 5.64 -1.02
CA LEU A 30 -14.20 4.66 -0.25
C LEU A 30 -13.32 3.90 0.74
N GLY A 31 -13.88 3.68 1.93
CA GLY A 31 -13.33 2.85 2.98
C GLY A 31 -14.40 2.46 3.98
N TYR A 32 -14.06 1.56 4.88
CA TYR A 32 -14.96 1.16 5.96
C TYR A 32 -14.18 0.85 7.22
N ALA A 33 -14.88 0.92 8.36
CA ALA A 33 -14.35 0.56 9.66
C ALA A 33 -15.08 -0.65 10.24
N LEU A 34 -14.34 -1.57 10.81
CA LEU A 34 -14.87 -2.71 11.59
C LEU A 34 -14.57 -2.47 13.07
N CYS A 35 -15.61 -2.50 13.90
CA CYS A 35 -15.49 -2.29 15.33
C CYS A 35 -16.59 -3.09 16.04
N GLU A 36 -16.26 -3.85 17.06
CA GLU A 36 -17.22 -4.66 17.83
C GLU A 36 -18.02 -3.81 18.82
N ASN A 37 -17.42 -2.77 19.38
CA ASN A 37 -18.03 -1.89 20.35
C ASN A 37 -19.15 -1.03 19.73
N ALA A 38 -20.41 -1.36 20.07
CA ALA A 38 -21.59 -0.66 19.54
C ALA A 38 -21.64 0.82 19.95
N ALA A 39 -21.22 1.16 21.18
CA ALA A 39 -21.20 2.54 21.65
C ALA A 39 -20.18 3.37 20.87
N LEU A 40 -19.00 2.80 20.60
CA LEU A 40 -17.97 3.44 19.79
C LEU A 40 -18.46 3.63 18.34
N ARG A 41 -19.09 2.61 17.73
CA ARG A 41 -19.69 2.74 16.38
C ARG A 41 -20.74 3.86 16.33
N LYS A 42 -21.60 3.97 17.35
CA LYS A 42 -22.60 5.05 17.42
C LYS A 42 -21.94 6.43 17.47
N ARG A 43 -20.91 6.59 18.29
CA ARG A 43 -20.15 7.86 18.38
C ARG A 43 -19.45 8.19 17.06
N MET A 44 -18.80 7.23 16.42
CA MET A 44 -18.16 7.42 15.11
C MET A 44 -19.18 7.89 14.06
N ARG A 45 -20.36 7.23 14.00
CA ARG A 45 -21.44 7.63 13.08
C ARG A 45 -21.93 9.05 13.32
N ALA A 46 -22.07 9.46 14.58
CA ALA A 46 -22.53 10.80 14.93
C ALA A 46 -21.56 11.93 14.52
N MET A 47 -20.30 11.59 14.28
CA MET A 47 -19.27 12.53 13.82
C MET A 47 -19.14 12.61 12.28
N LEU A 48 -19.83 11.71 11.56
CA LEU A 48 -19.78 11.71 10.11
C LEU A 48 -20.77 12.73 9.54
N GLN A 49 -20.37 13.34 8.43
CA GLN A 49 -21.28 14.21 7.67
C GLN A 49 -22.39 13.38 7.02
N PRO A 50 -23.61 13.91 6.91
CA PRO A 50 -24.65 13.30 6.09
C PRO A 50 -24.14 13.10 4.65
N TRP A 51 -24.53 11.99 4.02
CA TRP A 51 -24.18 11.68 2.62
C TRP A 51 -22.66 11.64 2.34
N ASN A 52 -21.88 11.25 3.33
CA ASN A 52 -20.41 11.20 3.25
C ASN A 52 -19.83 10.19 2.24
N VAL A 53 -20.68 9.31 1.68
CA VAL A 53 -20.31 8.34 0.63
C VAL A 53 -21.24 8.54 -0.56
N SER A 54 -20.70 8.84 -1.73
CA SER A 54 -21.47 9.00 -2.96
C SER A 54 -22.11 7.68 -3.41
N VAL A 55 -23.20 7.74 -4.15
CA VAL A 55 -23.88 6.54 -4.69
C VAL A 55 -22.92 5.74 -5.56
N THR A 56 -22.14 6.40 -6.42
CA THR A 56 -21.14 5.74 -7.26
C THR A 56 -20.06 5.01 -6.45
N ALA A 57 -19.67 5.56 -5.30
CA ALA A 57 -18.72 4.91 -4.41
C ALA A 57 -19.35 3.68 -3.72
N GLN A 58 -20.61 3.75 -3.34
CA GLN A 58 -21.32 2.62 -2.76
C GLN A 58 -21.44 1.46 -3.76
N GLU A 59 -21.92 1.73 -4.96
CA GLU A 59 -22.04 0.72 -6.03
C GLU A 59 -20.68 0.11 -6.40
N ALA A 60 -19.65 0.93 -6.57
CA ALA A 60 -18.28 0.45 -6.81
C ALA A 60 -17.77 -0.44 -5.66
N GLY A 61 -18.07 -0.08 -4.43
CA GLY A 61 -17.69 -0.86 -3.26
C GLY A 61 -18.39 -2.21 -3.18
N VAL A 62 -19.68 -2.25 -3.45
CA VAL A 62 -20.47 -3.50 -3.52
C VAL A 62 -19.92 -4.39 -4.63
N ALA A 63 -19.78 -3.87 -5.83
CA ALA A 63 -19.24 -4.61 -6.98
C ALA A 63 -17.83 -5.17 -6.71
N ALA A 64 -16.97 -4.39 -6.05
CA ALA A 64 -15.62 -4.83 -5.71
C ALA A 64 -15.57 -5.95 -4.67
N LEU A 65 -16.60 -6.10 -3.83
CA LEU A 65 -16.66 -7.12 -2.79
C LEU A 65 -17.33 -8.42 -3.25
N VAL A 66 -18.10 -8.38 -4.34
CA VAL A 66 -18.69 -9.58 -4.94
C VAL A 66 -17.56 -10.45 -5.49
N ASP A 67 -17.52 -11.72 -5.05
CA ASP A 67 -16.54 -12.74 -5.49
C ASP A 67 -15.07 -12.30 -5.48
N CYS A 68 -14.71 -11.38 -4.57
CA CYS A 68 -13.37 -10.79 -4.52
C CYS A 68 -12.25 -11.75 -4.06
N GLU A 69 -12.56 -12.92 -3.53
CA GLU A 69 -11.56 -13.81 -2.93
C GLU A 69 -10.48 -14.25 -3.92
N ALA A 70 -10.88 -14.66 -5.12
CA ALA A 70 -9.95 -15.07 -6.17
C ALA A 70 -9.05 -13.91 -6.63
N TYR A 71 -9.63 -12.70 -6.76
CA TYR A 71 -8.89 -11.48 -7.06
C TYR A 71 -7.87 -11.15 -5.95
N LEU A 72 -8.29 -11.17 -4.69
CA LEU A 72 -7.42 -10.88 -3.55
C LEU A 72 -6.29 -11.89 -3.42
N LYS A 73 -6.57 -13.17 -3.67
CA LYS A 73 -5.54 -14.24 -3.67
C LYS A 73 -4.49 -13.97 -4.74
N ARG A 74 -4.91 -13.80 -6.00
CA ARG A 74 -3.99 -13.52 -7.13
C ARG A 74 -3.15 -12.26 -6.88
N THR A 75 -3.77 -11.18 -6.39
CA THR A 75 -3.07 -9.93 -6.10
C THR A 75 -1.99 -10.13 -5.03
N ARG A 76 -2.29 -10.86 -3.97
CA ARG A 76 -1.31 -11.13 -2.90
C ARG A 76 -0.16 -12.01 -3.38
N GLU A 77 -0.45 -13.04 -4.16
CA GLU A 77 0.56 -13.93 -4.74
C GLU A 77 1.47 -13.16 -5.69
N TYR A 78 0.90 -12.33 -6.55
CA TYR A 78 1.63 -11.47 -7.46
C TYR A 78 2.56 -10.50 -6.71
N ILE A 79 2.05 -9.73 -5.76
CA ILE A 79 2.85 -8.79 -4.96
C ILE A 79 3.96 -9.53 -4.21
N LYS A 80 3.70 -10.72 -3.68
CA LYS A 80 4.72 -11.52 -2.99
C LYS A 80 5.85 -11.96 -3.94
N LYS A 81 5.49 -12.45 -5.13
CA LYS A 81 6.46 -12.86 -6.18
C LYS A 81 7.35 -11.69 -6.59
N GLU A 82 6.73 -10.60 -7.02
CA GLU A 82 7.44 -9.43 -7.53
C GLU A 82 8.31 -8.76 -6.45
N LYS A 83 7.76 -8.61 -5.24
CA LYS A 83 8.52 -8.05 -4.13
C LYS A 83 9.74 -8.88 -3.77
N PHE A 84 9.61 -10.20 -3.75
CA PHE A 84 10.74 -11.08 -3.51
C PHE A 84 11.83 -10.90 -4.58
N TRP A 85 11.44 -10.96 -5.85
CA TRP A 85 12.37 -10.79 -6.98
C TRP A 85 13.08 -9.43 -6.93
N MET A 86 12.34 -8.33 -6.83
CA MET A 86 12.92 -6.98 -6.74
C MET A 86 13.86 -6.82 -5.55
N THR A 87 13.48 -7.35 -4.38
CA THR A 87 14.32 -7.27 -3.18
C THR A 87 15.66 -7.97 -3.40
N GLU A 88 15.65 -9.15 -4.03
CA GLU A 88 16.87 -9.88 -4.33
C GLU A 88 17.75 -9.14 -5.35
N GLN A 89 17.17 -8.58 -6.42
CA GLN A 89 17.96 -7.78 -7.37
C GLN A 89 18.57 -6.54 -6.69
N MET A 90 17.79 -5.80 -5.91
CA MET A 90 18.27 -4.61 -5.20
C MET A 90 19.40 -4.93 -4.20
N ARG A 91 19.32 -6.08 -3.51
CA ARG A 91 20.38 -6.53 -2.61
C ARG A 91 21.66 -6.89 -3.35
N LYS A 92 21.57 -7.53 -4.54
CA LYS A 92 22.73 -7.79 -5.41
C LYS A 92 23.41 -6.51 -5.84
N LEU A 93 22.68 -5.41 -5.99
CA LEU A 93 23.20 -4.07 -6.28
C LEU A 93 23.79 -3.36 -5.04
N GLY A 94 23.86 -4.04 -3.90
CA GLY A 94 24.42 -3.49 -2.66
C GLY A 94 23.50 -2.51 -1.93
N LEU A 95 22.21 -2.45 -2.31
CA LEU A 95 21.25 -1.59 -1.63
C LEU A 95 20.80 -2.22 -0.31
N ASN A 96 20.68 -1.40 0.73
CA ASN A 96 20.13 -1.84 2.00
C ASN A 96 18.59 -1.83 1.94
N VAL A 97 17.98 -3.02 1.91
CA VAL A 97 16.54 -3.21 1.75
C VAL A 97 15.94 -3.79 3.02
N TRP A 98 14.96 -3.10 3.59
CA TRP A 98 14.20 -3.57 4.76
C TRP A 98 12.97 -4.39 4.35
N GLY A 99 12.57 -5.31 5.22
CA GLY A 99 11.36 -6.10 5.05
C GLY A 99 10.09 -5.23 5.04
N SER A 100 9.10 -5.64 4.25
CA SER A 100 7.81 -4.96 4.15
C SER A 100 6.68 -5.96 3.96
N GLU A 101 5.60 -5.79 4.71
CA GLU A 101 4.35 -6.54 4.53
C GLU A 101 3.38 -5.83 3.54
N ALA A 102 3.71 -4.62 3.10
CA ALA A 102 2.92 -3.83 2.18
C ALA A 102 3.32 -4.06 0.71
N ASN A 103 2.64 -3.37 -0.21
CA ASN A 103 2.89 -3.40 -1.65
C ASN A 103 3.99 -2.42 -2.09
N TYR A 104 4.98 -2.21 -1.25
CA TYR A 104 6.15 -1.38 -1.54
C TYR A 104 7.41 -1.96 -0.91
N ILE A 105 8.56 -1.50 -1.40
CA ILE A 105 9.88 -1.78 -0.83
C ILE A 105 10.44 -0.47 -0.26
N PHE A 106 10.96 -0.52 0.97
CA PHE A 106 11.69 0.55 1.61
C PHE A 106 13.19 0.22 1.59
N PHE A 107 14.02 1.16 1.17
CA PHE A 107 15.44 0.93 1.01
C PHE A 107 16.27 2.19 1.21
N LYS A 108 17.56 2.01 1.44
CA LYS A 108 18.56 3.07 1.45
C LYS A 108 19.45 2.96 0.22
N GLY A 109 19.60 4.07 -0.49
CA GLY A 109 20.48 4.25 -1.64
C GLY A 109 21.34 5.50 -1.48
N LYS A 110 22.03 5.90 -2.56
CA LYS A 110 22.80 7.15 -2.59
C LYS A 110 21.87 8.35 -2.49
N ALA A 111 22.34 9.44 -1.89
CA ALA A 111 21.66 10.73 -1.92
C ALA A 111 21.42 11.21 -3.37
N GLY A 112 20.36 11.97 -3.61
CA GLY A 112 20.02 12.48 -4.95
C GLY A 112 19.44 11.43 -5.91
N LEU A 113 19.10 10.23 -5.44
CA LEU A 113 18.51 9.18 -6.29
C LEU A 113 17.14 9.56 -6.81
N TYR A 114 16.37 10.33 -6.05
CA TYR A 114 15.03 10.81 -6.45
C TYR A 114 15.12 11.69 -7.71
N GLU A 115 16.01 12.67 -7.72
CA GLU A 115 16.20 13.59 -8.85
C GLU A 115 16.68 12.86 -10.11
N LYS A 116 17.57 11.87 -9.95
CA LYS A 116 18.04 11.03 -11.04
C LYS A 116 16.93 10.15 -11.61
N ALA A 117 16.11 9.56 -10.75
CA ALA A 117 14.96 8.76 -11.15
C ALA A 117 13.95 9.61 -11.94
N LEU A 118 13.63 10.81 -11.44
CA LEU A 118 12.72 11.74 -12.08
C LEU A 118 13.18 12.12 -13.49
N LYS A 119 14.48 12.43 -13.68
CA LYS A 119 15.07 12.71 -15.00
C LYS A 119 14.98 11.53 -15.96
N SER A 120 14.90 10.31 -15.43
CA SER A 120 14.76 9.07 -16.21
C SER A 120 13.30 8.64 -16.40
N GLY A 121 12.33 9.48 -16.03
CA GLY A 121 10.90 9.18 -16.11
C GLY A 121 10.45 8.10 -15.14
N LEU A 122 11.16 7.94 -14.01
CA LEU A 122 10.83 7.05 -12.92
C LEU A 122 10.46 7.85 -11.68
N LEU A 123 9.34 7.50 -11.05
CA LEU A 123 8.89 8.15 -9.83
C LEU A 123 9.12 7.22 -8.63
N ILE A 124 10.09 7.56 -7.79
CA ILE A 124 10.32 6.93 -6.49
C ILE A 124 9.88 7.89 -5.38
N ARG A 125 9.60 7.40 -4.19
CA ARG A 125 9.27 8.26 -3.05
C ARG A 125 10.54 8.57 -2.26
N ASP A 126 10.92 9.82 -2.15
CA ASP A 126 11.88 10.30 -1.16
C ASP A 126 11.23 10.30 0.23
N CYS A 127 11.87 9.64 1.19
CA CYS A 127 11.41 9.48 2.56
C CYS A 127 12.21 10.33 3.56
N SER A 128 13.08 11.22 3.11
CA SER A 128 13.89 12.08 3.98
C SER A 128 13.07 13.01 4.88
N ASN A 129 11.82 13.28 4.50
CA ASN A 129 10.88 14.11 5.26
C ASN A 129 10.15 13.37 6.40
N TYR A 130 10.42 12.09 6.61
CA TYR A 130 9.87 11.35 7.76
C TYR A 130 10.76 11.55 8.98
N GLU A 131 10.13 11.71 10.15
CA GLU A 131 10.86 11.77 11.42
C GLU A 131 11.74 10.53 11.62
N GLY A 132 13.00 10.73 11.96
CA GLY A 132 13.99 9.66 12.15
C GLY A 132 14.60 9.12 10.86
N LEU A 133 14.19 9.62 9.67
CA LEU A 133 14.86 9.31 8.41
C LEU A 133 15.70 10.48 7.93
N THR A 134 16.68 10.15 7.10
CA THR A 134 17.62 11.10 6.49
C THR A 134 17.60 10.95 4.98
N GLU A 135 18.30 11.81 4.29
CA GLU A 135 18.55 11.69 2.84
C GLU A 135 19.10 10.30 2.48
N GLY A 136 18.71 9.80 1.33
CA GLY A 136 19.05 8.45 0.86
C GLY A 136 18.02 7.37 1.23
N HIS A 137 16.97 7.69 1.97
CA HIS A 137 15.89 6.75 2.27
C HIS A 137 14.76 6.90 1.27
N TYR A 138 14.42 5.80 0.62
CA TYR A 138 13.45 5.78 -0.48
C TYR A 138 12.43 4.66 -0.34
N ARG A 139 11.32 4.84 -1.03
CA ARG A 139 10.26 3.84 -1.15
C ARG A 139 9.80 3.73 -2.61
N ILE A 140 9.66 2.50 -3.07
CA ILE A 140 9.14 2.16 -4.41
C ILE A 140 7.93 1.26 -4.29
N ALA A 141 6.94 1.43 -5.16
CA ALA A 141 5.79 0.55 -5.25
C ALA A 141 6.13 -0.72 -6.04
N ILE A 142 5.48 -1.82 -5.71
CA ILE A 142 5.43 -3.00 -6.56
C ILE A 142 4.42 -2.73 -7.66
N ARG A 143 4.84 -2.87 -8.92
CA ARG A 143 4.06 -2.58 -10.11
C ARG A 143 4.00 -3.80 -11.05
N SER A 144 3.76 -3.57 -12.35
CA SER A 144 3.86 -4.65 -13.34
C SER A 144 5.29 -5.20 -13.45
N GLU A 145 5.44 -6.43 -13.92
CA GLU A 145 6.75 -7.07 -14.13
C GLU A 145 7.66 -6.18 -15.00
N GLU A 146 7.14 -5.68 -16.12
CA GLU A 146 7.87 -4.77 -17.03
C GLU A 146 8.34 -3.47 -16.34
N GLU A 147 7.46 -2.85 -15.54
CA GLU A 147 7.82 -1.62 -14.82
C GLU A 147 8.85 -1.89 -13.71
N ASN A 148 8.74 -3.04 -13.04
CA ASN A 148 9.69 -3.48 -12.01
C ASN A 148 11.07 -3.76 -12.64
N GLU A 149 11.12 -4.48 -13.77
CA GLU A 149 12.36 -4.75 -14.52
C GLU A 149 13.00 -3.45 -15.02
N ARG A 150 12.21 -2.53 -15.56
CA ARG A 150 12.70 -1.21 -15.98
C ARG A 150 13.36 -0.46 -14.84
N LEU A 151 12.78 -0.49 -13.64
CA LEU A 151 13.36 0.15 -12.45
C LEU A 151 14.69 -0.52 -12.06
N ILE A 152 14.74 -1.85 -12.02
CA ILE A 152 15.98 -2.59 -11.68
C ILE A 152 17.08 -2.31 -12.71
N THR A 153 16.77 -2.40 -13.99
CA THR A 153 17.75 -2.08 -15.07
C THR A 153 18.26 -0.64 -14.99
N TRP A 154 17.42 0.29 -14.55
CA TRP A 154 17.86 1.65 -14.32
C TRP A 154 18.81 1.75 -13.10
N LEU A 155 18.51 1.06 -12.00
CA LEU A 155 19.37 1.01 -10.81
C LEU A 155 20.75 0.39 -11.10
N GLU A 156 20.84 -0.59 -12.00
CA GLU A 156 22.08 -1.23 -12.43
C GLU A 156 23.04 -0.28 -13.14
N LYS A 157 22.52 0.79 -13.74
CA LYS A 157 23.32 1.77 -14.52
C LYS A 157 23.84 2.93 -13.68
N LEU A 158 23.62 2.95 -12.36
CA LEU A 158 23.98 4.05 -11.44
C LEU A 158 25.28 3.78 -10.69
#